data_54c81227f0c0de6567a17f3cf9c8f6c2
#
_entry.id   54c81227f0c0de6567a17f3cf9c8f6c2
#
_cell.length_a   1.000
_cell.length_b   1.000
_cell.length_c   1.000
_cell.angle_alpha   90.00
_cell.angle_beta   90.00
_cell.angle_gamma   90.00
#
_symmetry.space_group_name_H-M   'P 1'
#
loop_
_entity.id
_entity.type
_entity.pdbx_description
1 polymer ?
#
loop_
_entity_poly.entity_id
_entity_poly.type
_entity_poly.pdbx_seq_one_letter_code
_entity_poly.pdbx_strand_id
1 'polypeptide(L)'
;MRIGKRWAGGVALMATAALTLAACGGGSTTDAAASGDIAATGLGGEINAGVAYETTDYSSITSSALAVGSNLQVLEGLYQLDMSTYEAFPALASGDPVAVSDTVYEITLRDGAKFSDGKEVTTEDVLSSYGRTTAEGSIYGQFFDFVKSVTAKDDKTITVELNYPFANVAARFADMKVVPTAMNDDELKAHPIGTGPYKYESITPTEITAVPNEFYNGAHPATVKTLRWHVLKDDSARLAAALDGTTDVMEAVPASAAEQLKAAGWTVDSVPGYGNPFLMFNTMKAPFNDAKVRQAIHKAIDKKKLIEVGMEGEAVEATSFLPESNPAYKKTSTQLSYDLEGAKALLAEAGVSGLTINLVTTDHPWVTNLVPQIKSDLEALGLTVNHSPMASADLYSNVTDVDEPTYDLVLAPGDPSVFGADPGIILSWWNGDNVWTQKRTFWQKSDPETFQAFQALFNEALQLDGDAAKQKWGEAQDLLAEQAVLYPLFHKNMLTAYNGEKLDGFKSIAATGIQLIDVKVK
;
A
#
# COMPACT_ATOMS: atom_id res chain seq x y z
N MET A 1 57.05 17.16 -26.17
CA MET A 1 57.52 16.68 -27.48
C MET A 1 56.25 16.49 -28.33
N ARG A 2 55.90 17.54 -29.04
CA ARG A 2 55.81 17.67 -30.49
C ARG A 2 54.73 16.74 -31.09
N ILE A 3 53.63 17.32 -31.53
CA ILE A 3 53.29 17.91 -32.84
C ILE A 3 52.60 16.78 -33.67
N GLY A 4 51.48 16.92 -34.33
CA GLY A 4 50.74 18.02 -34.88
C GLY A 4 49.67 17.51 -35.82
N LYS A 5 48.70 18.37 -35.98
CA LYS A 5 48.09 18.89 -37.25
C LYS A 5 47.37 17.89 -38.16
N ARG A 6 46.08 18.12 -38.36
CA ARG A 6 45.36 19.05 -39.27
C ARG A 6 44.98 18.39 -40.60
N TRP A 7 43.76 18.46 -41.04
CA TRP A 7 43.08 19.20 -42.14
C TRP A 7 41.80 18.44 -42.46
N ALA A 8 40.63 18.94 -42.45
CA ALA A 8 39.95 20.01 -43.18
C ALA A 8 39.32 19.52 -44.51
N GLY A 9 38.01 19.73 -44.64
CA GLY A 9 37.44 20.45 -45.75
C GLY A 9 36.47 19.71 -46.63
N GLY A 10 35.34 20.37 -46.92
CA GLY A 10 34.52 20.27 -48.10
C GLY A 10 33.07 19.80 -47.85
N VAL A 11 32.11 20.62 -47.69
CA VAL A 11 31.33 21.60 -48.45
C VAL A 11 30.54 21.00 -49.64
N ALA A 12 29.20 21.03 -49.46
CA ALA A 12 28.09 21.39 -50.35
C ALA A 12 27.69 20.42 -51.47
N LEU A 13 26.46 20.17 -51.76
CA LEU A 13 25.44 21.02 -52.37
C LEU A 13 24.11 20.28 -52.54
N MET A 14 23.06 21.06 -52.51
CA MET A 14 21.65 20.84 -52.81
C MET A 14 21.36 20.05 -54.09
N ALA A 15 20.23 19.37 -54.11
CA ALA A 15 19.25 19.52 -55.19
C ALA A 15 17.88 19.00 -54.82
N THR A 16 16.93 19.89 -54.82
CA THR A 16 15.47 19.74 -54.88
C THR A 16 15.03 19.15 -56.22
N ALA A 17 14.02 18.26 -56.18
CA ALA A 17 13.06 18.17 -57.30
C ALA A 17 11.75 17.53 -56.78
N ALA A 18 10.69 18.27 -56.95
CA ALA A 18 9.30 17.88 -56.77
C ALA A 18 8.69 17.39 -58.09
N LEU A 19 7.44 16.91 -57.97
CA LEU A 19 6.42 16.70 -59.01
C LEU A 19 6.13 15.23 -59.35
N THR A 20 4.98 14.75 -59.17
CA THR A 20 3.53 14.94 -59.37
C THR A 20 2.90 13.72 -60.01
N LEU A 21 1.75 13.35 -59.48
CA LEU A 21 0.50 12.89 -60.14
C LEU A 21 0.49 11.65 -61.06
N ALA A 22 -0.28 10.67 -60.76
CA ALA A 22 -1.67 10.41 -61.13
C ALA A 22 -1.97 8.91 -61.27
N ALA A 23 -2.92 8.45 -60.51
CA ALA A 23 -4.25 7.97 -60.90
C ALA A 23 -4.43 6.59 -61.52
N CYS A 24 -5.35 5.89 -60.89
CA CYS A 24 -6.32 4.92 -61.43
C CYS A 24 -5.93 3.46 -61.70
N GLY A 25 -6.57 2.61 -60.91
CA GLY A 25 -7.38 1.54 -61.50
C GLY A 25 -7.08 0.11 -61.04
N GLY A 26 -8.04 -0.51 -60.40
CA GLY A 26 -8.20 -1.95 -60.45
C GLY A 26 -8.32 -2.66 -59.09
N GLY A 27 -9.54 -2.96 -58.69
CA GLY A 27 -9.87 -3.67 -57.48
C GLY A 27 -9.41 -5.13 -57.47
N SER A 28 -9.09 -5.56 -56.27
CA SER A 28 -9.22 -6.96 -55.86
C SER A 28 -9.52 -6.94 -54.36
N THR A 29 -10.73 -7.32 -54.02
CA THR A 29 -11.19 -7.61 -52.67
C THR A 29 -10.42 -8.80 -52.14
N THR A 30 -9.59 -8.57 -51.15
CA THR A 30 -9.17 -9.57 -50.20
C THR A 30 -9.60 -9.07 -48.81
N ASP A 31 -10.50 -9.81 -48.18
CA ASP A 31 -10.90 -9.63 -46.79
C ASP A 31 -9.65 -9.66 -45.93
N ALA A 32 -9.18 -8.48 -45.52
CA ALA A 32 -8.28 -8.32 -44.42
C ALA A 32 -9.18 -8.16 -43.17
N ALA A 33 -9.12 -9.13 -42.28
CA ALA A 33 -9.66 -9.04 -40.97
C ALA A 33 -9.29 -7.69 -40.36
N ALA A 34 -10.27 -6.88 -40.05
CA ALA A 34 -10.12 -5.64 -39.31
C ALA A 34 -9.59 -5.99 -37.91
N SER A 35 -8.28 -5.94 -37.73
CA SER A 35 -7.68 -5.65 -36.45
C SER A 35 -8.16 -4.26 -36.08
N GLY A 36 -9.10 -4.21 -35.16
CA GLY A 36 -9.60 -2.94 -34.66
C GLY A 36 -8.46 -2.20 -33.95
N ASP A 37 -7.79 -1.32 -34.67
CA ASP A 37 -7.15 -0.15 -34.08
C ASP A 37 -8.25 0.65 -33.40
N ILE A 38 -8.57 0.29 -32.15
CA ILE A 38 -9.32 1.17 -31.25
C ILE A 38 -8.38 2.32 -30.95
N ALA A 39 -8.66 3.37 -31.66
CA ALA A 39 -7.89 4.57 -31.83
C ALA A 39 -7.36 5.13 -30.50
N ALA A 40 -6.06 5.13 -30.35
CA ALA A 40 -5.32 6.11 -29.56
C ALA A 40 -5.52 7.58 -30.07
N THR A 41 -6.55 7.83 -30.87
CA THR A 41 -6.88 9.11 -31.47
C THR A 41 -7.90 9.86 -30.62
N GLY A 42 -7.43 10.38 -29.49
CA GLY A 42 -8.26 11.19 -28.59
C GLY A 42 -7.75 11.26 -27.16
N LEU A 43 -6.82 10.37 -26.77
CA LEU A 43 -6.20 10.46 -25.45
C LEU A 43 -5.20 11.62 -25.44
N GLY A 44 -5.36 12.55 -24.49
CA GLY A 44 -4.48 13.71 -24.33
C GLY A 44 -3.37 13.46 -23.33
N GLY A 45 -2.15 13.89 -23.67
CA GLY A 45 -1.10 14.14 -22.70
C GLY A 45 -0.56 12.91 -21.95
N GLU A 46 0.20 13.23 -20.92
CA GLU A 46 0.74 12.29 -19.94
C GLU A 46 0.55 12.84 -18.51
N ILE A 47 0.50 11.95 -17.54
CA ILE A 47 0.50 12.28 -16.11
C ILE A 47 1.81 11.77 -15.52
N ASN A 48 2.57 12.67 -14.90
CA ASN A 48 3.84 12.40 -14.26
C ASN A 48 3.68 12.50 -12.73
N ALA A 49 3.92 11.40 -12.02
CA ALA A 49 3.84 11.35 -10.58
C ALA A 49 5.23 11.19 -9.95
N GLY A 50 5.57 12.03 -8.99
CA GLY A 50 6.75 11.88 -8.15
C GLY A 50 6.41 11.04 -6.94
N VAL A 51 7.04 9.85 -6.80
CA VAL A 51 6.76 8.89 -5.73
C VAL A 51 7.95 8.70 -4.81
N ALA A 52 7.67 8.43 -3.53
CA ALA A 52 8.66 8.47 -2.45
C ALA A 52 9.36 7.12 -2.20
N TYR A 53 8.82 6.02 -2.69
CA TYR A 53 9.27 4.68 -2.37
C TYR A 53 9.85 3.98 -3.59
N GLU A 54 10.66 2.95 -3.36
CA GLU A 54 11.22 2.08 -4.40
C GLU A 54 10.82 0.62 -4.14
N THR A 55 10.84 -0.20 -5.19
CA THR A 55 10.63 -1.64 -5.07
C THR A 55 11.30 -2.38 -6.22
N THR A 56 11.53 -3.66 -6.02
CA THR A 56 11.94 -4.63 -7.05
C THR A 56 10.88 -5.72 -7.26
N ASP A 57 9.74 -5.62 -6.58
CA ASP A 57 8.66 -6.61 -6.62
C ASP A 57 7.34 -5.93 -6.98
N TYR A 58 6.88 -6.16 -8.22
CA TYR A 58 5.60 -5.69 -8.77
C TYR A 58 4.55 -6.80 -8.84
N SER A 59 4.79 -7.94 -8.21
CA SER A 59 3.87 -9.09 -8.26
C SER A 59 2.48 -8.76 -7.72
N SER A 60 1.52 -9.62 -8.03
CA SER A 60 0.13 -9.49 -7.57
C SER A 60 -0.04 -9.64 -6.06
N ILE A 61 0.98 -10.11 -5.35
CA ILE A 61 1.00 -10.31 -3.89
C ILE A 61 2.12 -9.50 -3.22
N THR A 62 2.56 -8.42 -3.84
CA THR A 62 3.57 -7.51 -3.28
C THR A 62 3.04 -6.74 -2.07
N SER A 63 3.89 -6.47 -1.09
CA SER A 63 3.61 -5.56 0.03
C SER A 63 4.16 -4.15 -0.18
N SER A 64 4.79 -3.89 -1.32
CA SER A 64 5.37 -2.59 -1.63
C SER A 64 4.29 -1.57 -1.98
N ALA A 65 4.20 -0.47 -1.23
CA ALA A 65 3.23 0.60 -1.49
C ALA A 65 3.37 1.18 -2.90
N LEU A 66 4.60 1.34 -3.43
CA LEU A 66 4.81 1.79 -4.80
C LEU A 66 4.19 0.82 -5.82
N ALA A 67 4.48 -0.49 -5.67
CA ALA A 67 3.96 -1.48 -6.61
C ALA A 67 2.44 -1.64 -6.46
N VAL A 68 1.90 -1.66 -5.24
CA VAL A 68 0.44 -1.68 -5.02
C VAL A 68 -0.20 -0.47 -5.70
N GLY A 69 0.32 0.75 -5.48
CA GLY A 69 -0.21 1.97 -6.08
C GLY A 69 -0.14 1.99 -7.61
N SER A 70 0.98 1.57 -8.22
CA SER A 70 1.10 1.50 -9.68
C SER A 70 0.26 0.38 -10.28
N ASN A 71 0.16 -0.78 -9.60
CA ASN A 71 -0.66 -1.91 -10.00
C ASN A 71 -2.16 -1.59 -10.03
N LEU A 72 -2.66 -0.60 -9.26
CA LEU A 72 -4.07 -0.20 -9.29
C LEU A 72 -4.57 0.13 -10.71
N GLN A 73 -3.71 0.60 -11.60
CA GLN A 73 -4.03 0.96 -12.98
C GLN A 73 -3.80 -0.20 -13.96
N VAL A 74 -3.06 -1.25 -13.56
CA VAL A 74 -2.56 -2.31 -14.45
C VAL A 74 -3.18 -3.67 -14.13
N LEU A 75 -3.35 -3.99 -12.84
CA LEU A 75 -3.88 -5.28 -12.38
C LEU A 75 -5.29 -5.08 -11.81
N GLU A 76 -6.27 -5.77 -12.37
CA GLU A 76 -7.59 -5.85 -11.76
C GLU A 76 -7.71 -7.11 -10.89
N GLY A 77 -8.46 -7.01 -9.79
CA GLY A 77 -9.10 -8.15 -9.13
C GLY A 77 -10.46 -8.44 -9.75
N LEU A 78 -11.26 -9.28 -9.12
CA LEU A 78 -12.69 -9.41 -9.48
C LEU A 78 -13.41 -8.08 -9.23
N TYR A 79 -13.02 -7.41 -8.16
CA TYR A 79 -13.43 -6.06 -7.79
C TYR A 79 -12.19 -5.18 -7.65
N GLN A 80 -12.43 -3.88 -7.52
CA GLN A 80 -11.39 -2.88 -7.25
C GLN A 80 -11.93 -1.86 -6.25
N LEU A 81 -11.04 -1.18 -5.51
CA LEU A 81 -11.42 -0.13 -4.57
C LEU A 81 -11.23 1.25 -5.21
N ASP A 82 -12.22 2.13 -5.05
CA ASP A 82 -11.97 3.56 -5.07
C ASP A 82 -11.20 3.92 -3.79
N MET A 83 -9.90 4.14 -3.92
CA MET A 83 -9.02 4.40 -2.78
C MET A 83 -9.33 5.70 -2.04
N SER A 84 -10.19 6.57 -2.60
CA SER A 84 -10.64 7.78 -1.91
C SER A 84 -11.81 7.52 -0.95
N THR A 85 -12.58 6.45 -1.16
CA THR A 85 -13.74 6.08 -0.34
C THR A 85 -13.63 4.68 0.27
N TYR A 86 -12.74 3.85 -0.26
CA TYR A 86 -12.62 2.41 0.00
C TYR A 86 -13.86 1.60 -0.40
N GLU A 87 -14.77 2.17 -1.21
CA GLU A 87 -15.89 1.43 -1.77
C GLU A 87 -15.42 0.52 -2.91
N ALA A 88 -15.89 -0.73 -2.87
CA ALA A 88 -15.58 -1.71 -3.91
C ALA A 88 -16.51 -1.52 -5.12
N PHE A 89 -15.97 -1.68 -6.32
CA PHE A 89 -16.72 -1.69 -7.57
C PHE A 89 -16.31 -2.88 -8.44
N PRO A 90 -17.22 -3.39 -9.31
CA PRO A 90 -16.89 -4.48 -10.23
C PRO A 90 -15.76 -4.09 -11.18
N ALA A 91 -14.75 -4.95 -11.29
CA ALA A 91 -13.61 -4.80 -12.20
C ALA A 91 -13.62 -5.92 -13.24
N LEU A 92 -13.06 -7.10 -12.95
CA LEU A 92 -13.24 -8.28 -13.79
C LEU A 92 -14.60 -8.95 -13.62
N ALA A 93 -15.27 -8.73 -12.48
CA ALA A 93 -16.66 -9.18 -12.31
C ALA A 93 -17.61 -8.37 -13.19
N SER A 94 -18.67 -9.00 -13.69
CA SER A 94 -19.73 -8.34 -14.48
C SER A 94 -20.73 -7.56 -13.63
N GLY A 95 -20.67 -7.70 -12.30
CA GLY A 95 -21.55 -7.06 -11.31
C GLY A 95 -21.22 -7.51 -9.90
N ASP A 96 -22.06 -7.17 -8.94
CA ASP A 96 -21.90 -7.54 -7.54
C ASP A 96 -21.94 -9.07 -7.35
N PRO A 97 -21.36 -9.60 -6.23
CA PRO A 97 -21.47 -11.02 -5.91
C PRO A 97 -22.94 -11.40 -5.73
N VAL A 98 -23.39 -12.45 -6.44
CA VAL A 98 -24.77 -12.94 -6.33
C VAL A 98 -24.86 -13.96 -5.19
N ALA A 99 -25.56 -13.61 -4.12
CA ALA A 99 -25.79 -14.53 -3.00
C ALA A 99 -26.72 -15.68 -3.43
N VAL A 100 -26.24 -16.91 -3.34
CA VAL A 100 -27.02 -18.15 -3.49
C VAL A 100 -27.55 -18.59 -2.13
N SER A 101 -26.76 -18.34 -1.08
CA SER A 101 -27.13 -18.49 0.34
C SER A 101 -26.30 -17.51 1.17
N ASP A 102 -26.47 -17.51 2.48
CA ASP A 102 -25.69 -16.66 3.40
C ASP A 102 -24.17 -16.93 3.35
N THR A 103 -23.77 -18.11 2.84
CA THR A 103 -22.36 -18.53 2.77
C THR A 103 -21.93 -18.99 1.37
N VAL A 104 -22.75 -18.79 0.34
CA VAL A 104 -22.40 -19.16 -1.04
C VAL A 104 -22.70 -18.00 -1.98
N TYR A 105 -21.70 -17.58 -2.71
CA TYR A 105 -21.79 -16.51 -3.70
C TYR A 105 -21.35 -16.99 -5.07
N GLU A 106 -21.97 -16.47 -6.11
CA GLU A 106 -21.54 -16.63 -7.49
C GLU A 106 -21.03 -15.30 -8.01
N ILE A 107 -19.87 -15.33 -8.68
CA ILE A 107 -19.25 -14.16 -9.30
C ILE A 107 -18.99 -14.51 -10.77
N THR A 108 -19.58 -13.75 -11.67
CA THR A 108 -19.45 -13.95 -13.11
C THR A 108 -18.45 -12.95 -13.69
N LEU A 109 -17.53 -13.40 -14.53
CA LEU A 109 -16.59 -12.55 -15.24
C LEU A 109 -17.28 -11.71 -16.32
N ARG A 110 -16.85 -10.48 -16.54
CA ARG A 110 -17.33 -9.65 -17.63
C ARG A 110 -16.99 -10.28 -18.99
N ASP A 111 -17.89 -10.15 -19.94
CA ASP A 111 -17.73 -10.71 -21.27
C ASP A 111 -16.53 -10.09 -22.01
N GLY A 112 -15.75 -10.95 -22.68
CA GLY A 112 -14.63 -10.52 -23.51
C GLY A 112 -13.46 -9.90 -22.74
N ALA A 113 -13.35 -10.11 -21.43
CA ALA A 113 -12.22 -9.67 -20.62
C ALA A 113 -10.92 -10.32 -21.14
N LYS A 114 -9.89 -9.51 -21.34
CA LYS A 114 -8.58 -9.96 -21.83
C LYS A 114 -7.45 -9.37 -21.00
N PHE A 115 -6.39 -10.13 -20.88
CA PHE A 115 -5.11 -9.63 -20.44
C PHE A 115 -4.50 -8.66 -21.47
N SER A 116 -3.54 -7.89 -21.04
CA SER A 116 -2.85 -6.91 -21.90
C SER A 116 -1.95 -7.55 -22.97
N ASP A 117 -1.79 -8.88 -22.98
CA ASP A 117 -1.19 -9.66 -24.08
C ASP A 117 -2.23 -10.20 -25.08
N GLY A 118 -3.50 -9.86 -24.90
CA GLY A 118 -4.63 -10.22 -25.78
C GLY A 118 -5.28 -11.57 -25.49
N LYS A 119 -4.78 -12.37 -24.55
CA LYS A 119 -5.40 -13.64 -24.13
C LYS A 119 -6.66 -13.39 -23.32
N GLU A 120 -7.66 -14.23 -23.51
CA GLU A 120 -8.91 -14.18 -22.75
C GLU A 120 -8.67 -14.57 -21.28
N VAL A 121 -9.37 -13.89 -20.37
CA VAL A 121 -9.40 -14.25 -18.95
C VAL A 121 -10.38 -15.39 -18.75
N THR A 122 -9.95 -16.41 -18.03
CA THR A 122 -10.73 -17.59 -17.71
C THR A 122 -10.93 -17.77 -16.20
N THR A 123 -11.87 -18.61 -15.81
CA THR A 123 -12.02 -19.00 -14.40
C THR A 123 -10.80 -19.75 -13.88
N GLU A 124 -10.01 -20.42 -14.75
CA GLU A 124 -8.74 -21.05 -14.36
C GLU A 124 -7.72 -20.00 -13.89
N ASP A 125 -7.62 -18.82 -14.57
CA ASP A 125 -6.75 -17.74 -14.14
C ASP A 125 -7.18 -17.17 -12.77
N VAL A 126 -8.49 -17.07 -12.52
CA VAL A 126 -9.04 -16.66 -11.22
C VAL A 126 -8.67 -17.66 -10.12
N LEU A 127 -8.87 -18.96 -10.36
CA LEU A 127 -8.54 -20.01 -9.40
C LEU A 127 -7.04 -20.10 -9.12
N SER A 128 -6.21 -19.96 -10.16
CA SER A 128 -4.75 -19.91 -10.04
C SER A 128 -4.31 -18.70 -9.22
N SER A 129 -4.89 -17.53 -9.49
CA SER A 129 -4.59 -16.29 -8.75
C SER A 129 -5.03 -16.38 -7.29
N TYR A 130 -6.20 -16.99 -7.02
CA TYR A 130 -6.64 -17.29 -5.66
C TYR A 130 -5.66 -18.22 -4.94
N GLY A 131 -5.27 -19.31 -5.56
CA GLY A 131 -4.28 -20.24 -5.01
C GLY A 131 -2.93 -19.58 -4.71
N ARG A 132 -2.47 -18.66 -5.58
CA ARG A 132 -1.26 -17.88 -5.38
C ARG A 132 -1.41 -16.88 -4.20
N THR A 133 -2.54 -16.20 -4.12
CA THR A 133 -2.85 -15.23 -3.06
C THR A 133 -2.91 -15.89 -1.69
N THR A 134 -3.44 -17.10 -1.61
CA THR A 134 -3.64 -17.85 -0.37
C THR A 134 -2.57 -18.93 -0.12
N ALA A 135 -1.48 -18.95 -0.90
CA ALA A 135 -0.39 -19.90 -0.72
C ALA A 135 0.22 -19.79 0.68
N GLU A 136 0.77 -20.90 1.19
CA GLU A 136 1.47 -20.92 2.47
C GLU A 136 2.59 -19.87 2.51
N GLY A 137 2.62 -19.06 3.54
CA GLY A 137 3.57 -17.95 3.70
C GLY A 137 3.18 -16.64 3.03
N SER A 138 2.08 -16.60 2.26
CA SER A 138 1.53 -15.34 1.75
C SER A 138 0.87 -14.54 2.88
N ILE A 139 1.28 -13.29 3.04
CA ILE A 139 0.64 -12.38 4.01
C ILE A 139 -0.79 -11.98 3.60
N TYR A 140 -1.16 -12.18 2.34
CA TYR A 140 -2.52 -11.97 1.85
C TYR A 140 -3.47 -13.10 2.25
N GLY A 141 -2.95 -14.31 2.51
CA GLY A 141 -3.78 -15.49 2.83
C GLY A 141 -4.79 -15.22 3.94
N GLN A 142 -4.37 -14.53 5.00
CA GLN A 142 -5.22 -14.17 6.13
C GLN A 142 -6.42 -13.29 5.78
N PHE A 143 -6.37 -12.55 4.66
CA PHE A 143 -7.50 -11.75 4.19
C PHE A 143 -8.63 -12.61 3.64
N PHE A 144 -8.35 -13.89 3.36
CA PHE A 144 -9.27 -14.87 2.76
C PHE A 144 -9.62 -16.03 3.70
N ASP A 145 -9.29 -15.96 4.99
CA ASP A 145 -9.63 -17.01 5.97
C ASP A 145 -11.14 -17.26 6.11
N PHE A 146 -11.97 -16.28 5.71
CA PHE A 146 -13.41 -16.44 5.64
C PHE A 146 -13.87 -17.34 4.48
N VAL A 147 -13.02 -17.58 3.47
CA VAL A 147 -13.34 -18.39 2.29
C VAL A 147 -13.03 -19.87 2.57
N LYS A 148 -14.01 -20.73 2.36
CA LYS A 148 -13.86 -22.18 2.45
C LYS A 148 -13.34 -22.78 1.15
N SER A 149 -13.89 -22.33 0.03
CA SER A 149 -13.47 -22.80 -1.30
C SER A 149 -13.85 -21.80 -2.39
N VAL A 150 -13.05 -21.78 -3.46
CA VAL A 150 -13.36 -21.12 -4.73
C VAL A 150 -13.29 -22.18 -5.83
N THR A 151 -14.37 -22.35 -6.59
CA THR A 151 -14.46 -23.35 -7.65
C THR A 151 -15.08 -22.77 -8.93
N ALA A 152 -14.70 -23.29 -10.09
CA ALA A 152 -15.37 -22.94 -11.33
C ALA A 152 -16.76 -23.60 -11.38
N LYS A 153 -17.80 -22.81 -11.61
CA LYS A 153 -19.16 -23.31 -11.93
C LYS A 153 -19.27 -23.60 -13.42
N ASP A 154 -18.72 -22.71 -14.22
CA ASP A 154 -18.62 -22.83 -15.69
C ASP A 154 -17.42 -21.98 -16.17
N ASP A 155 -17.28 -21.76 -17.48
CA ASP A 155 -16.14 -21.09 -18.09
C ASP A 155 -16.02 -19.60 -17.68
N LYS A 156 -17.08 -18.99 -17.12
CA LYS A 156 -17.15 -17.56 -16.76
C LYS A 156 -17.58 -17.29 -15.33
N THR A 157 -18.11 -18.27 -14.64
CA THR A 157 -18.68 -18.10 -13.30
C THR A 157 -17.91 -18.93 -12.30
N ILE A 158 -17.49 -18.31 -11.21
CA ILE A 158 -16.96 -19.00 -10.04
C ILE A 158 -18.00 -19.06 -8.93
N THR A 159 -17.93 -20.11 -8.13
CA THR A 159 -18.66 -20.23 -6.86
C THR A 159 -17.67 -20.04 -5.71
N VAL A 160 -17.98 -19.12 -4.81
CA VAL A 160 -17.24 -18.86 -3.58
C VAL A 160 -18.07 -19.37 -2.40
N GLU A 161 -17.57 -20.39 -1.72
CA GLU A 161 -18.16 -20.93 -0.48
C GLU A 161 -17.41 -20.36 0.71
N LEU A 162 -18.12 -19.85 1.71
CA LEU A 162 -17.58 -19.21 2.89
C LEU A 162 -17.65 -20.14 4.11
N ASN A 163 -16.74 -19.96 5.06
CA ASN A 163 -16.75 -20.64 6.35
C ASN A 163 -17.88 -20.13 7.27
N TYR A 164 -18.28 -18.87 7.08
CA TYR A 164 -19.34 -18.17 7.83
C TYR A 164 -19.88 -17.01 6.99
N PRO A 165 -21.06 -16.45 7.28
CA PRO A 165 -21.57 -15.26 6.59
C PRO A 165 -20.58 -14.10 6.69
N PHE A 166 -20.30 -13.45 5.57
CA PHE A 166 -19.36 -12.34 5.51
C PHE A 166 -19.83 -11.28 4.50
N ALA A 167 -20.03 -10.04 4.95
CA ALA A 167 -20.64 -8.99 4.13
C ALA A 167 -19.69 -8.38 3.08
N ASN A 168 -18.38 -8.32 3.37
CA ASN A 168 -17.41 -7.56 2.56
C ASN A 168 -16.71 -8.40 1.47
N VAL A 169 -17.42 -9.40 0.88
CA VAL A 169 -16.85 -10.30 -0.14
C VAL A 169 -16.23 -9.51 -1.30
N ALA A 170 -16.95 -8.53 -1.85
CA ALA A 170 -16.45 -7.73 -2.98
C ALA A 170 -15.16 -6.98 -2.62
N ALA A 171 -15.13 -6.29 -1.48
CA ALA A 171 -13.96 -5.53 -1.04
C ALA A 171 -12.74 -6.44 -0.84
N ARG A 172 -12.93 -7.65 -0.29
CA ARG A 172 -11.82 -8.61 -0.11
C ARG A 172 -11.30 -9.17 -1.43
N PHE A 173 -12.16 -9.45 -2.39
CA PHE A 173 -11.74 -9.89 -3.72
C PHE A 173 -11.16 -8.77 -4.59
N ALA A 174 -11.11 -7.53 -4.11
CA ALA A 174 -10.32 -6.45 -4.70
C ALA A 174 -8.80 -6.63 -4.47
N ASP A 175 -8.41 -7.28 -3.37
CA ASP A 175 -7.00 -7.53 -3.03
C ASP A 175 -6.41 -8.72 -3.80
N MET A 176 -7.23 -9.60 -4.30
CA MET A 176 -6.80 -10.71 -5.15
C MET A 176 -6.69 -10.25 -6.61
N LYS A 177 -5.50 -9.87 -7.05
CA LYS A 177 -5.26 -9.50 -8.46
C LYS A 177 -5.21 -10.73 -9.35
N VAL A 178 -5.97 -10.69 -10.46
CA VAL A 178 -6.01 -11.79 -11.42
C VAL A 178 -4.91 -11.60 -12.46
N VAL A 179 -4.06 -12.62 -12.57
CA VAL A 179 -2.90 -12.65 -13.48
C VAL A 179 -2.90 -13.93 -14.30
N PRO A 180 -2.25 -13.98 -15.47
CA PRO A 180 -2.20 -15.18 -16.29
C PRO A 180 -1.62 -16.36 -15.52
N THR A 181 -2.28 -17.51 -15.56
CA THR A 181 -1.81 -18.76 -14.93
C THR A 181 -0.44 -19.18 -15.41
N ALA A 182 -0.09 -18.85 -16.66
CA ALA A 182 1.19 -19.21 -17.27
C ALA A 182 2.39 -18.39 -16.77
N MET A 183 2.17 -17.25 -16.08
CA MET A 183 3.27 -16.44 -15.56
C MET A 183 3.88 -17.05 -14.30
N ASN A 184 5.21 -17.15 -14.26
CA ASN A 184 5.94 -17.52 -13.08
C ASN A 184 6.18 -16.32 -12.14
N ASP A 185 6.68 -16.59 -10.93
CA ASP A 185 6.85 -15.56 -9.90
C ASP A 185 7.89 -14.50 -10.27
N ASP A 186 8.96 -14.87 -10.98
CA ASP A 186 10.00 -13.92 -11.40
C ASP A 186 9.48 -12.97 -12.49
N GLU A 187 8.67 -13.48 -13.42
CA GLU A 187 7.99 -12.66 -14.43
C GLU A 187 7.00 -11.69 -13.78
N LEU A 188 6.20 -12.18 -12.80
CA LEU A 188 5.26 -11.34 -12.06
C LEU A 188 5.96 -10.26 -11.25
N LYS A 189 7.10 -10.56 -10.63
CA LYS A 189 7.88 -9.56 -9.90
C LYS A 189 8.49 -8.50 -10.80
N ALA A 190 8.96 -8.90 -11.97
CA ALA A 190 9.66 -8.00 -12.87
C ALA A 190 8.72 -7.15 -13.74
N HIS A 191 7.65 -7.74 -14.29
CA HIS A 191 6.78 -7.09 -15.26
C HIS A 191 5.43 -7.81 -15.35
N PRO A 192 4.51 -7.62 -14.39
CA PRO A 192 3.24 -8.33 -14.38
C PRO A 192 2.34 -7.93 -15.57
N ILE A 193 1.62 -8.90 -16.11
CA ILE A 193 0.56 -8.74 -17.11
C ILE A 193 -0.77 -8.72 -16.36
N GLY A 194 -1.59 -7.71 -16.59
CA GLY A 194 -2.91 -7.56 -15.99
C GLY A 194 -3.99 -7.29 -17.03
N THR A 195 -5.16 -6.96 -16.52
CA THR A 195 -6.37 -6.69 -17.30
C THR A 195 -6.83 -5.24 -17.21
N GLY A 196 -6.09 -4.40 -16.46
CA GLY A 196 -6.45 -3.01 -16.19
C GLY A 196 -6.42 -2.11 -17.42
N PRO A 197 -6.87 -0.84 -17.26
CA PRO A 197 -6.92 0.14 -18.36
C PRO A 197 -5.55 0.49 -18.92
N TYR A 198 -4.49 0.27 -18.17
CA TYR A 198 -3.11 0.46 -18.60
C TYR A 198 -2.33 -0.85 -18.52
N LYS A 199 -1.22 -0.90 -19.25
CA LYS A 199 -0.21 -1.95 -19.15
C LYS A 199 1.16 -1.31 -18.93
N TYR A 200 2.04 -1.98 -18.22
CA TYR A 200 3.42 -1.53 -18.12
C TYR A 200 4.10 -1.55 -19.49
N GLU A 201 4.76 -0.45 -19.82
CA GLU A 201 5.65 -0.34 -20.97
C GLU A 201 7.10 -0.57 -20.52
N SER A 202 7.49 0.04 -19.40
CA SER A 202 8.81 -0.16 -18.81
C SER A 202 8.78 -0.02 -17.29
N ILE A 203 9.63 -0.80 -16.62
CA ILE A 203 9.90 -0.71 -15.20
C ILE A 203 11.40 -0.63 -15.02
N THR A 204 11.87 0.47 -14.42
CA THR A 204 13.27 0.67 -14.05
C THR A 204 13.34 1.09 -12.57
N PRO A 205 14.52 1.06 -11.93
CA PRO A 205 14.64 1.51 -10.54
C PRO A 205 14.25 2.97 -10.28
N THR A 206 14.29 3.82 -11.32
CA THR A 206 14.04 5.26 -11.19
C THR A 206 12.77 5.74 -11.87
N GLU A 207 12.16 4.91 -12.72
CA GLU A 207 10.98 5.30 -13.50
C GLU A 207 10.15 4.08 -13.89
N ILE A 208 8.84 4.23 -13.77
CA ILE A 208 7.85 3.26 -14.25
C ILE A 208 7.00 3.98 -15.30
N THR A 209 6.78 3.32 -16.43
CA THR A 209 5.91 3.85 -17.49
C THR A 209 4.80 2.85 -17.79
N ALA A 210 3.58 3.34 -17.89
CA ALA A 210 2.43 2.55 -18.35
C ALA A 210 1.70 3.28 -19.49
N VAL A 211 1.20 2.49 -20.44
CA VAL A 211 0.47 2.95 -21.63
C VAL A 211 -0.91 2.28 -21.68
N PRO A 212 -1.87 2.82 -22.45
CA PRO A 212 -3.19 2.23 -22.57
C PRO A 212 -3.14 0.76 -22.97
N ASN A 213 -3.97 -0.04 -22.30
CA ASN A 213 -4.22 -1.42 -22.66
C ASN A 213 -5.29 -1.46 -23.76
N GLU A 214 -4.91 -1.79 -24.99
CA GLU A 214 -5.79 -1.85 -26.16
C GLU A 214 -6.87 -2.92 -26.06
N PHE A 215 -6.72 -3.88 -25.15
CA PHE A 215 -7.69 -4.96 -24.92
C PHE A 215 -8.65 -4.67 -23.76
N TYR A 216 -8.47 -3.54 -23.08
CA TYR A 216 -9.33 -3.19 -21.93
C TYR A 216 -10.76 -2.91 -22.40
N ASN A 217 -11.72 -3.55 -21.74
CA ASN A 217 -13.15 -3.40 -22.02
C ASN A 217 -14.00 -3.15 -20.76
N GLY A 218 -13.36 -2.72 -19.67
CA GLY A 218 -14.03 -2.39 -18.41
C GLY A 218 -14.62 -0.98 -18.40
N ALA A 219 -15.14 -0.59 -17.23
CA ALA A 219 -15.88 0.68 -17.04
C ALA A 219 -14.97 1.93 -16.99
N HIS A 220 -13.67 1.77 -16.69
CA HIS A 220 -12.71 2.83 -16.43
C HIS A 220 -11.58 2.85 -17.48
N PRO A 221 -11.85 3.19 -18.75
CA PRO A 221 -10.84 3.15 -19.80
C PRO A 221 -9.71 4.16 -19.54
N ALA A 222 -8.56 3.90 -20.14
CA ALA A 222 -7.44 4.83 -20.10
C ALA A 222 -7.85 6.23 -20.56
N THR A 223 -7.39 7.24 -19.85
CA THR A 223 -7.74 8.66 -20.06
C THR A 223 -6.60 9.47 -20.67
N VAL A 224 -5.35 8.99 -20.55
CA VAL A 224 -4.13 9.61 -21.06
C VAL A 224 -3.26 8.61 -21.81
N LYS A 225 -2.32 9.11 -22.62
CA LYS A 225 -1.40 8.27 -23.40
C LYS A 225 -0.35 7.58 -22.56
N THR A 226 0.06 8.20 -21.47
CA THR A 226 1.16 7.71 -20.64
C THR A 226 0.91 8.07 -19.19
N LEU A 227 1.07 7.09 -18.32
CA LEU A 227 1.26 7.29 -16.90
C LEU A 227 2.74 7.04 -16.59
N ARG A 228 3.35 7.95 -15.85
CA ARG A 228 4.75 7.86 -15.47
C ARG A 228 4.94 8.11 -13.99
N TRP A 229 5.63 7.20 -13.32
CA TRP A 229 6.03 7.36 -11.92
C TRP A 229 7.54 7.55 -11.87
N HIS A 230 7.97 8.73 -11.40
CA HIS A 230 9.36 9.05 -11.13
C HIS A 230 9.67 8.66 -9.68
N VAL A 231 10.58 7.73 -9.46
CA VAL A 231 11.01 7.28 -8.13
C VAL A 231 12.01 8.28 -7.57
N LEU A 232 11.52 9.19 -6.73
CA LEU A 232 12.26 10.31 -6.16
C LEU A 232 12.22 10.21 -4.63
N LYS A 233 13.11 9.41 -4.05
CA LYS A 233 13.11 9.12 -2.59
C LYS A 233 13.42 10.36 -1.74
N ASP A 234 14.26 11.25 -2.23
CA ASP A 234 14.60 12.49 -1.56
C ASP A 234 13.49 13.53 -1.68
N ASP A 235 13.06 14.07 -0.54
CA ASP A 235 11.97 15.06 -0.46
C ASP A 235 12.25 16.31 -1.28
N SER A 236 13.51 16.78 -1.27
CA SER A 236 13.93 17.97 -2.00
C SER A 236 13.92 17.73 -3.51
N ALA A 237 14.28 16.53 -3.94
CA ALA A 237 14.20 16.13 -5.35
C ALA A 237 12.75 16.06 -5.83
N ARG A 238 11.83 15.50 -5.03
CA ARG A 238 10.38 15.48 -5.36
C ARG A 238 9.81 16.89 -5.44
N LEU A 239 10.14 17.74 -4.45
CA LEU A 239 9.71 19.13 -4.45
C LEU A 239 10.23 19.90 -5.67
N ALA A 240 11.51 19.74 -6.02
CA ALA A 240 12.10 20.37 -7.19
C ALA A 240 11.38 19.92 -8.48
N ALA A 241 11.12 18.63 -8.65
CA ALA A 241 10.41 18.06 -9.80
C ALA A 241 8.96 18.59 -9.93
N ALA A 242 8.29 18.83 -8.79
CA ALA A 242 6.97 19.46 -8.79
C ALA A 242 7.05 20.92 -9.22
N LEU A 243 7.98 21.69 -8.66
CA LEU A 243 8.10 23.13 -8.93
C LEU A 243 8.61 23.46 -10.34
N ASP A 244 9.43 22.61 -10.94
CA ASP A 244 9.91 22.78 -12.33
C ASP A 244 8.98 22.21 -13.40
N GLY A 245 7.87 21.55 -12.97
CA GLY A 245 6.87 20.98 -13.86
C GLY A 245 7.24 19.60 -14.44
N THR A 246 8.26 18.94 -13.92
CA THR A 246 8.62 17.55 -14.29
C THR A 246 7.54 16.58 -13.82
N THR A 247 6.92 16.83 -12.67
CA THR A 247 5.82 16.03 -12.15
C THR A 247 4.52 16.84 -12.03
N ASP A 248 3.39 16.17 -12.08
CA ASP A 248 2.03 16.71 -11.98
C ASP A 248 1.38 16.35 -10.64
N VAL A 249 1.87 15.30 -10.02
CA VAL A 249 1.47 14.82 -8.70
C VAL A 249 2.72 14.57 -7.87
N MET A 250 2.73 14.97 -6.62
CA MET A 250 3.78 14.69 -5.65
C MET A 250 3.20 13.92 -4.47
N GLU A 251 3.63 12.68 -4.30
CA GLU A 251 3.33 11.85 -3.13
C GLU A 251 4.20 12.26 -1.93
N ALA A 252 3.71 12.01 -0.73
CA ALA A 252 4.45 12.20 0.53
C ALA A 252 5.10 13.59 0.62
N VAL A 253 4.28 14.63 0.48
CA VAL A 253 4.71 16.03 0.60
C VAL A 253 5.19 16.28 2.05
N PRO A 254 6.42 16.77 2.25
CA PRO A 254 6.82 17.29 3.57
C PRO A 254 5.92 18.46 3.97
N ALA A 255 5.48 18.52 5.22
CA ALA A 255 4.59 19.59 5.68
C ALA A 255 5.22 20.98 5.47
N SER A 256 6.53 21.12 5.69
CA SER A 256 7.31 22.33 5.42
C SER A 256 7.29 22.80 3.96
N ALA A 257 7.04 21.89 3.00
CA ALA A 257 6.95 22.22 1.58
C ALA A 257 5.53 22.64 1.13
N ALA A 258 4.50 22.37 1.94
CA ALA A 258 3.10 22.58 1.56
C ALA A 258 2.80 24.02 1.15
N GLU A 259 3.24 25.00 1.93
CA GLU A 259 3.00 26.42 1.63
C GLU A 259 3.75 26.88 0.37
N GLN A 260 4.93 26.35 0.09
CA GLN A 260 5.68 26.65 -1.13
C GLN A 260 4.95 26.11 -2.37
N LEU A 261 4.41 24.91 -2.31
CA LEU A 261 3.62 24.31 -3.39
C LEU A 261 2.31 25.07 -3.63
N LYS A 262 1.59 25.45 -2.57
CA LYS A 262 0.39 26.28 -2.66
C LYS A 262 0.69 27.64 -3.31
N ALA A 263 1.80 28.28 -2.92
CA ALA A 263 2.24 29.55 -3.52
C ALA A 263 2.62 29.40 -5.00
N ALA A 264 3.04 28.21 -5.43
CA ALA A 264 3.30 27.89 -6.84
C ALA A 264 2.04 27.46 -7.62
N GLY A 265 0.84 27.52 -7.01
CA GLY A 265 -0.43 27.22 -7.66
C GLY A 265 -0.86 25.74 -7.58
N TRP A 266 -0.17 24.93 -6.77
CA TRP A 266 -0.55 23.53 -6.54
C TRP A 266 -1.66 23.41 -5.51
N THR A 267 -2.52 22.42 -5.69
CA THR A 267 -3.41 21.95 -4.63
C THR A 267 -2.63 21.02 -3.72
N VAL A 268 -2.69 21.23 -2.42
CA VAL A 268 -2.07 20.36 -1.41
C VAL A 268 -3.15 19.91 -0.45
N ASP A 269 -3.43 18.62 -0.47
CA ASP A 269 -4.40 17.99 0.41
C ASP A 269 -3.68 17.30 1.58
N SER A 270 -4.29 17.36 2.76
CA SER A 270 -3.91 16.62 3.95
C SER A 270 -5.09 15.72 4.34
N VAL A 271 -4.97 14.43 4.10
CA VAL A 271 -6.03 13.44 4.32
C VAL A 271 -5.69 12.60 5.55
N PRO A 272 -6.56 12.51 6.58
CA PRO A 272 -6.34 11.61 7.71
C PRO A 272 -6.13 10.18 7.26
N GLY A 273 -4.96 9.62 7.53
CA GLY A 273 -4.53 8.32 7.01
C GLY A 273 -4.46 7.24 8.08
N TYR A 274 -4.10 6.05 7.64
CA TYR A 274 -3.86 4.86 8.46
C TYR A 274 -2.37 4.61 8.69
N GLY A 275 -1.52 5.26 7.93
CA GLY A 275 -0.08 5.17 8.07
C GLY A 275 0.37 5.58 9.46
N ASN A 276 1.18 4.77 10.11
CA ASN A 276 1.63 5.00 11.47
C ASN A 276 3.08 4.58 11.70
N PRO A 277 3.81 5.25 12.59
CA PRO A 277 5.01 4.70 13.20
C PRO A 277 4.57 3.87 14.41
N PHE A 278 4.96 2.62 14.44
CA PHE A 278 4.66 1.73 15.57
C PHE A 278 5.92 1.38 16.36
N LEU A 279 5.73 1.15 17.66
CA LEU A 279 6.71 0.44 18.47
C LEU A 279 6.35 -1.04 18.50
N MET A 280 7.32 -1.89 18.21
CA MET A 280 7.20 -3.34 18.23
C MET A 280 8.24 -3.92 19.19
N PHE A 281 7.79 -4.75 20.12
CA PHE A 281 8.61 -5.33 21.17
C PHE A 281 8.96 -6.80 20.89
N ASN A 282 10.17 -7.20 21.22
CA ASN A 282 10.53 -8.62 21.32
C ASN A 282 10.01 -9.17 22.65
N THR A 283 8.79 -9.73 22.64
CA THR A 283 8.12 -10.20 23.88
C THR A 283 8.71 -11.49 24.46
N MET A 284 9.62 -12.17 23.76
CA MET A 284 10.38 -13.29 24.34
C MET A 284 11.52 -12.82 25.26
N LYS A 285 11.88 -11.55 25.18
CA LYS A 285 13.01 -10.99 25.92
C LYS A 285 12.53 -10.24 27.16
N ALA A 286 12.95 -10.68 28.36
CA ALA A 286 12.67 -9.92 29.57
C ALA A 286 13.43 -8.57 29.55
N PRO A 287 12.82 -7.48 30.05
CA PRO A 287 11.53 -7.40 30.69
C PRO A 287 10.35 -7.09 29.75
N PHE A 288 10.53 -7.13 28.41
CA PHE A 288 9.50 -6.76 27.42
C PHE A 288 8.37 -7.82 27.30
N ASN A 289 8.51 -8.97 27.96
CA ASN A 289 7.44 -9.93 28.15
C ASN A 289 6.33 -9.41 29.12
N ASP A 290 6.61 -8.39 29.94
CA ASP A 290 5.63 -7.75 30.81
C ASP A 290 4.93 -6.57 30.08
N ALA A 291 3.60 -6.62 29.98
CA ALA A 291 2.79 -5.57 29.37
C ALA A 291 2.97 -4.21 30.08
N LYS A 292 3.17 -4.18 31.40
CA LYS A 292 3.43 -2.93 32.15
C LYS A 292 4.68 -2.22 31.67
N VAL A 293 5.74 -2.96 31.31
CA VAL A 293 6.98 -2.38 30.78
C VAL A 293 6.73 -1.80 29.40
N ARG A 294 5.99 -2.48 28.53
CA ARG A 294 5.64 -1.97 27.21
C ARG A 294 4.76 -0.72 27.28
N GLN A 295 3.74 -0.74 28.15
CA GLN A 295 2.90 0.43 28.41
C GLN A 295 3.71 1.61 29.00
N ALA A 296 4.64 1.35 29.92
CA ALA A 296 5.51 2.39 30.48
C ALA A 296 6.34 3.08 29.39
N ILE A 297 6.92 2.31 28.48
CA ILE A 297 7.68 2.86 27.36
C ILE A 297 6.78 3.73 26.47
N HIS A 298 5.57 3.27 26.13
CA HIS A 298 4.62 4.07 25.36
C HIS A 298 4.19 5.36 26.07
N LYS A 299 3.93 5.29 27.39
CA LYS A 299 3.52 6.44 28.19
C LYS A 299 4.65 7.45 28.42
N ALA A 300 5.90 7.03 28.35
CA ALA A 300 7.03 7.94 28.50
C ALA A 300 7.25 8.84 27.26
N ILE A 301 6.76 8.43 26.09
CA ILE A 301 6.96 9.16 24.83
C ILE A 301 5.90 10.25 24.68
N ASP A 302 6.35 11.51 24.58
CA ASP A 302 5.49 12.66 24.32
C ASP A 302 5.09 12.73 22.84
N LYS A 303 3.99 12.02 22.52
CA LYS A 303 3.46 11.90 21.17
C LYS A 303 3.00 13.23 20.58
N LYS A 304 2.48 14.15 21.43
CA LYS A 304 2.09 15.49 20.96
C LYS A 304 3.28 16.26 20.48
N LYS A 305 4.38 16.20 21.23
CA LYS A 305 5.64 16.85 20.82
C LYS A 305 6.26 16.18 19.60
N LEU A 306 6.17 14.84 19.48
CA LEU A 306 6.58 14.13 18.26
C LEU A 306 5.79 14.61 17.04
N ILE A 307 4.48 14.79 17.18
CA ILE A 307 3.61 15.28 16.10
C ILE A 307 3.94 16.72 15.77
N GLU A 308 4.06 17.59 16.77
CA GLU A 308 4.33 19.01 16.57
C GLU A 308 5.69 19.25 15.89
N VAL A 309 6.75 18.57 16.35
CA VAL A 309 8.11 18.81 15.88
C VAL A 309 8.53 17.88 14.76
N GLY A 310 8.22 16.59 14.86
CA GLY A 310 8.66 15.58 13.91
C GLY A 310 7.74 15.42 12.70
N MET A 311 6.47 15.78 12.85
CA MET A 311 5.45 15.69 11.78
C MET A 311 4.86 17.06 11.42
N GLU A 312 5.37 18.14 12.00
CA GLU A 312 4.91 19.52 11.74
C GLU A 312 3.37 19.68 11.89
N GLY A 313 2.76 18.92 12.80
CA GLY A 313 1.31 18.89 13.04
C GLY A 313 0.52 17.92 12.16
N GLU A 314 1.11 17.29 11.18
CA GLU A 314 0.45 16.43 10.19
C GLU A 314 0.30 14.98 10.66
N ALA A 315 -0.25 14.82 11.86
CA ALA A 315 -0.63 13.52 12.42
C ALA A 315 -1.62 13.70 13.59
N VAL A 316 -2.26 12.60 14.00
CA VAL A 316 -3.16 12.54 15.16
C VAL A 316 -2.66 11.48 16.12
N GLU A 317 -2.53 11.82 17.43
CA GLU A 317 -2.11 10.88 18.46
C GLU A 317 -2.98 9.60 18.45
N ALA A 318 -2.37 8.43 18.50
CA ALA A 318 -3.11 7.17 18.53
C ALA A 318 -3.76 6.96 19.89
N THR A 319 -5.07 7.09 19.94
CA THR A 319 -5.93 6.79 21.10
C THR A 319 -6.60 5.43 20.97
N SER A 320 -6.36 4.74 19.86
CA SER A 320 -6.74 3.38 19.54
C SER A 320 -5.80 2.84 18.47
N PHE A 321 -5.93 1.54 18.17
CA PHE A 321 -5.16 0.93 17.06
C PHE A 321 -5.64 1.45 15.70
N LEU A 322 -6.94 1.63 15.52
CA LEU A 322 -7.53 2.25 14.34
C LEU A 322 -7.59 3.78 14.51
N PRO A 323 -7.44 4.57 13.43
CA PRO A 323 -7.63 6.02 13.45
C PRO A 323 -9.11 6.40 13.66
N GLU A 324 -9.36 7.62 14.14
CA GLU A 324 -10.72 8.14 14.36
C GLU A 324 -11.58 8.19 13.10
N SER A 325 -10.95 8.23 11.92
CA SER A 325 -11.64 8.18 10.63
C SER A 325 -12.23 6.80 10.29
N ASN A 326 -11.78 5.73 10.97
CA ASN A 326 -12.31 4.39 10.73
C ASN A 326 -13.67 4.19 11.43
N PRO A 327 -14.72 3.68 10.74
CA PRO A 327 -16.03 3.44 11.34
C PRO A 327 -16.02 2.51 12.56
N ALA A 328 -15.03 1.62 12.69
CA ALA A 328 -14.85 0.70 13.81
C ALA A 328 -13.95 1.28 14.93
N TYR A 329 -13.53 2.54 14.80
CA TYR A 329 -12.75 3.19 15.86
C TYR A 329 -13.52 3.21 17.18
N LYS A 330 -12.78 2.94 18.24
CA LYS A 330 -13.21 3.14 19.62
C LYS A 330 -11.99 3.60 20.42
N LYS A 331 -12.10 4.74 21.09
CA LYS A 331 -11.08 5.14 22.06
C LYS A 331 -10.93 4.06 23.12
N THR A 332 -9.71 3.53 23.27
CA THR A 332 -9.46 2.38 24.16
C THR A 332 -9.53 2.75 25.63
N SER A 333 -9.87 1.79 26.48
CA SER A 333 -9.90 1.96 27.94
C SER A 333 -8.49 2.18 28.50
N THR A 334 -7.50 1.42 28.02
CA THR A 334 -6.09 1.64 28.32
C THR A 334 -5.52 2.72 27.39
N GLN A 335 -5.27 3.90 27.94
CA GLN A 335 -4.66 5.00 27.18
C GLN A 335 -3.15 5.01 27.36
N LEU A 336 -2.44 5.07 26.21
CA LEU A 336 -0.98 5.11 26.15
C LEU A 336 -0.43 6.52 25.89
N SER A 337 -1.24 7.55 26.14
CA SER A 337 -0.85 8.95 26.06
C SER A 337 0.26 9.30 27.05
N TYR A 338 0.99 10.37 26.77
CA TYR A 338 2.12 10.80 27.59
C TYR A 338 1.76 10.98 29.07
N ASP A 339 2.46 10.24 29.92
CA ASP A 339 2.34 10.27 31.38
C ASP A 339 3.65 9.72 31.98
N LEU A 340 4.65 10.58 32.12
CA LEU A 340 5.98 10.17 32.59
C LEU A 340 5.95 9.61 34.02
N GLU A 341 5.15 10.19 34.92
CA GLU A 341 5.09 9.71 36.30
C GLU A 341 4.35 8.36 36.40
N GLY A 342 3.26 8.18 35.61
CA GLY A 342 2.60 6.89 35.47
C GLY A 342 3.52 5.84 34.84
N ALA A 343 4.35 6.23 33.86
CA ALA A 343 5.35 5.33 33.26
C ALA A 343 6.41 4.86 34.28
N LYS A 344 6.92 5.77 35.13
CA LYS A 344 7.84 5.42 36.22
C LYS A 344 7.19 4.48 37.24
N ALA A 345 5.92 4.72 37.58
CA ALA A 345 5.18 3.85 38.48
C ALA A 345 5.04 2.42 37.93
N LEU A 346 4.68 2.28 36.63
CA LEU A 346 4.59 0.97 35.96
C LEU A 346 5.91 0.22 35.95
N LEU A 347 7.05 0.90 35.68
CA LEU A 347 8.38 0.26 35.75
C LEU A 347 8.72 -0.18 37.18
N ALA A 348 8.39 0.63 38.18
CA ALA A 348 8.62 0.28 39.56
C ALA A 348 7.77 -0.94 40.00
N GLU A 349 6.50 -1.01 39.58
CA GLU A 349 5.63 -2.17 39.77
C GLU A 349 6.17 -3.44 39.10
N ALA A 350 6.77 -3.30 37.90
CA ALA A 350 7.41 -4.39 37.20
C ALA A 350 8.81 -4.75 37.78
N GLY A 351 9.31 -4.00 38.76
CA GLY A 351 10.63 -4.20 39.35
C GLY A 351 11.79 -3.88 38.38
N VAL A 352 11.58 -3.01 37.41
CA VAL A 352 12.55 -2.65 36.35
C VAL A 352 13.17 -1.30 36.64
N SER A 353 14.51 -1.24 36.59
CA SER A 353 15.29 0.00 36.69
C SER A 353 16.57 -0.11 35.91
N GLY A 354 17.08 1.02 35.38
CA GLY A 354 18.37 1.12 34.70
C GLY A 354 18.48 0.25 33.43
N LEU A 355 17.36 0.00 32.74
CA LEU A 355 17.31 -0.83 31.55
C LEU A 355 18.02 -0.13 30.38
N THR A 356 18.82 -0.88 29.65
CA THR A 356 19.36 -0.47 28.34
C THR A 356 18.53 -1.08 27.24
N ILE A 357 18.05 -0.25 26.31
CA ILE A 357 17.22 -0.64 25.15
C ILE A 357 18.04 -0.55 23.87
N ASN A 358 18.02 -1.60 23.07
CA ASN A 358 18.50 -1.61 21.70
C ASN A 358 17.31 -1.30 20.77
N LEU A 359 17.20 -0.04 20.38
CA LEU A 359 16.19 0.46 19.46
C LEU A 359 16.71 0.35 18.03
N VAL A 360 16.07 -0.48 17.22
CA VAL A 360 16.32 -0.57 15.78
C VAL A 360 15.24 0.20 15.04
N THR A 361 15.62 0.98 14.03
CA THR A 361 14.65 1.72 13.22
C THR A 361 14.88 1.50 11.74
N THR A 362 13.82 1.68 10.95
CA THR A 362 14.02 1.87 9.52
C THR A 362 14.72 3.20 9.25
N ASP A 363 15.41 3.31 8.12
CA ASP A 363 16.17 4.50 7.71
C ASP A 363 15.32 5.55 6.97
N HIS A 364 14.00 5.37 6.92
CA HIS A 364 13.11 6.38 6.34
C HIS A 364 13.29 7.73 7.06
N PRO A 365 13.56 8.83 6.33
CA PRO A 365 13.90 10.12 6.93
C PRO A 365 12.89 10.59 7.98
N TRP A 366 11.59 10.50 7.69
CA TRP A 366 10.55 10.92 8.62
C TRP A 366 10.48 10.05 9.90
N VAL A 367 10.90 8.77 9.86
CA VAL A 367 10.99 7.90 11.04
C VAL A 367 12.23 8.23 11.86
N THR A 368 13.38 8.40 11.20
CA THR A 368 14.63 8.75 11.90
C THR A 368 14.57 10.11 12.55
N ASN A 369 13.80 11.06 12.01
CA ASN A 369 13.55 12.37 12.60
C ASN A 369 12.82 12.32 13.97
N LEU A 370 12.08 11.24 14.25
CA LEU A 370 11.39 11.04 15.53
C LEU A 370 12.36 10.58 16.64
N VAL A 371 13.46 9.94 16.28
CA VAL A 371 14.34 9.23 17.22
C VAL A 371 14.97 10.12 18.29
N PRO A 372 15.47 11.33 17.99
CA PRO A 372 16.07 12.20 19.03
C PRO A 372 15.09 12.51 20.17
N GLN A 373 13.81 12.77 19.87
CA GLN A 373 12.78 13.02 20.87
C GLN A 373 12.44 11.74 21.64
N ILE A 374 12.21 10.62 20.95
CA ILE A 374 11.93 9.33 21.60
C ILE A 374 13.06 8.93 22.54
N LYS A 375 14.31 9.08 22.12
CA LYS A 375 15.47 8.80 22.95
C LYS A 375 15.49 9.68 24.20
N SER A 376 15.30 11.00 24.05
CA SER A 376 15.24 11.94 25.16
C SER A 376 14.15 11.58 26.18
N ASP A 377 12.97 11.20 25.69
CA ASP A 377 11.82 10.83 26.54
C ASP A 377 12.08 9.54 27.31
N LEU A 378 12.67 8.53 26.66
CA LEU A 378 13.04 7.27 27.32
C LEU A 378 14.21 7.45 28.31
N GLU A 379 15.15 8.35 28.04
CA GLU A 379 16.20 8.73 28.98
C GLU A 379 15.62 9.45 30.21
N ALA A 380 14.56 10.28 30.04
CA ALA A 380 13.83 10.89 31.16
C ALA A 380 13.07 9.88 32.01
N LEU A 381 12.69 8.73 31.44
CA LEU A 381 12.15 7.57 32.17
C LEU A 381 13.25 6.84 32.97
N GLY A 382 14.51 7.13 32.77
CA GLY A 382 15.67 6.49 33.43
C GLY A 382 16.25 5.31 32.63
N LEU A 383 15.96 5.22 31.35
CA LEU A 383 16.45 4.18 30.46
C LEU A 383 17.69 4.67 29.68
N THR A 384 18.50 3.74 29.16
CA THR A 384 19.56 4.05 28.21
C THR A 384 19.16 3.52 26.84
N VAL A 385 19.30 4.30 25.77
CA VAL A 385 18.86 3.90 24.43
C VAL A 385 20.05 3.86 23.46
N ASN A 386 20.37 2.66 22.99
CA ASN A 386 21.24 2.42 21.86
C ASN A 386 20.39 2.43 20.59
N HIS A 387 20.73 3.24 19.60
CA HIS A 387 19.97 3.36 18.35
C HIS A 387 20.77 2.87 17.15
N SER A 388 20.09 2.10 16.27
CA SER A 388 20.66 1.54 15.04
C SER A 388 19.64 1.69 13.89
N PRO A 389 19.82 2.67 12.99
CA PRO A 389 19.01 2.78 11.77
C PRO A 389 19.52 1.81 10.69
N MET A 390 18.61 1.27 9.87
CA MET A 390 18.94 0.41 8.74
C MET A 390 17.82 0.39 7.69
N ALA A 391 18.15 -0.04 6.48
CA ALA A 391 17.15 -0.22 5.43
C ALA A 391 16.05 -1.21 5.88
N SER A 392 14.80 -0.96 5.49
CA SER A 392 13.67 -1.81 5.89
C SER A 392 13.88 -3.29 5.55
N ALA A 393 14.41 -3.59 4.35
CA ALA A 393 14.67 -4.96 3.95
C ALA A 393 15.67 -5.65 4.89
N ASP A 394 16.74 -4.94 5.28
CA ASP A 394 17.77 -5.47 6.20
C ASP A 394 17.21 -5.62 7.62
N LEU A 395 16.37 -4.68 8.08
CA LEU A 395 15.73 -4.77 9.38
C LEU A 395 14.91 -6.07 9.48
N TYR A 396 14.07 -6.33 8.50
CA TYR A 396 13.24 -7.52 8.55
C TYR A 396 14.04 -8.81 8.31
N SER A 397 14.88 -8.87 7.29
CA SER A 397 15.59 -10.10 6.93
C SER A 397 16.74 -10.48 7.89
N ASN A 398 17.41 -9.49 8.50
CA ASN A 398 18.64 -9.73 9.27
C ASN A 398 18.45 -9.49 10.79
N VAL A 399 17.34 -8.88 11.23
CA VAL A 399 17.12 -8.53 12.63
C VAL A 399 15.87 -9.17 13.22
N THR A 400 14.72 -9.12 12.52
CA THR A 400 13.44 -9.59 13.10
C THR A 400 13.05 -11.00 12.65
N ASP A 401 13.28 -11.36 11.37
CA ASP A 401 12.79 -12.61 10.77
C ASP A 401 13.83 -13.73 10.88
N VAL A 402 14.78 -13.59 11.79
CA VAL A 402 15.83 -14.57 12.11
C VAL A 402 15.41 -15.49 13.26
N ASP A 403 16.09 -16.63 13.41
CA ASP A 403 15.76 -17.61 14.45
C ASP A 403 15.99 -17.09 15.88
N GLU A 404 17.02 -16.27 16.09
CA GLU A 404 17.38 -15.68 17.40
C GLU A 404 17.54 -14.16 17.28
N PRO A 405 16.42 -13.39 17.25
CA PRO A 405 16.47 -11.94 17.12
C PRO A 405 17.03 -11.29 18.39
N THR A 406 17.91 -10.31 18.20
CA THR A 406 18.61 -9.64 19.31
C THR A 406 18.05 -8.27 19.67
N TYR A 407 17.13 -7.71 18.88
CA TYR A 407 16.51 -6.43 19.16
C TYR A 407 15.66 -6.46 20.44
N ASP A 408 15.48 -5.30 21.05
CA ASP A 408 14.58 -5.08 22.17
C ASP A 408 13.28 -4.42 21.68
N LEU A 409 13.45 -3.39 20.88
CA LEU A 409 12.41 -2.49 20.37
C LEU A 409 12.69 -2.12 18.93
N VAL A 410 11.69 -2.16 18.10
CA VAL A 410 11.71 -1.66 16.72
C VAL A 410 10.77 -0.48 16.60
N LEU A 411 11.23 0.60 15.95
CA LEU A 411 10.38 1.68 15.45
C LEU A 411 10.39 1.63 13.93
N ALA A 412 9.24 1.34 13.35
CA ALA A 412 9.10 1.24 11.90
C ALA A 412 7.74 1.81 11.46
N PRO A 413 7.62 2.21 10.18
CA PRO A 413 6.36 2.66 9.63
C PRO A 413 5.57 1.50 9.04
N GLY A 414 4.25 1.70 8.87
CA GLY A 414 3.41 0.82 8.09
C GLY A 414 2.06 1.42 7.76
N ASP A 415 1.47 0.94 6.69
CA ASP A 415 0.17 1.38 6.20
C ASP A 415 -0.55 0.25 5.46
N PRO A 416 -1.28 -0.62 6.18
CA PRO A 416 -2.04 -1.69 5.54
C PRO A 416 -3.31 -1.21 4.83
N SER A 417 -3.68 0.07 4.91
CA SER A 417 -4.84 0.61 4.20
C SER A 417 -4.68 0.64 2.68
N VAL A 418 -3.47 0.38 2.18
CA VAL A 418 -3.25 0.12 0.75
C VAL A 418 -4.05 -1.08 0.23
N PHE A 419 -4.49 -1.97 1.13
CA PHE A 419 -5.35 -3.13 0.87
C PHE A 419 -6.82 -2.86 1.24
N GLY A 420 -7.14 -1.69 1.77
CA GLY A 420 -8.48 -1.29 2.21
C GLY A 420 -8.55 -0.87 3.67
N ALA A 421 -9.60 -0.14 4.02
CA ALA A 421 -9.82 0.38 5.37
C ALA A 421 -10.64 -0.56 6.27
N ASP A 422 -10.95 -1.77 5.80
CA ASP A 422 -11.66 -2.77 6.61
C ASP A 422 -10.89 -3.08 7.90
N PRO A 423 -11.52 -2.99 9.09
CA PRO A 423 -10.83 -3.26 10.35
C PRO A 423 -10.23 -4.66 10.42
N GLY A 424 -10.83 -5.64 9.74
CA GLY A 424 -10.29 -6.99 9.64
C GLY A 424 -8.96 -7.02 8.87
N ILE A 425 -8.79 -6.23 7.80
CA ILE A 425 -7.50 -6.09 7.09
C ILE A 425 -6.47 -5.41 7.99
N ILE A 426 -6.81 -4.24 8.54
CA ILE A 426 -5.89 -3.42 9.34
C ILE A 426 -5.39 -4.18 10.57
N LEU A 427 -6.30 -4.83 11.31
CA LEU A 427 -5.93 -5.52 12.54
C LEU A 427 -5.23 -6.86 12.28
N SER A 428 -5.68 -7.63 11.27
CA SER A 428 -5.02 -8.91 10.96
C SER A 428 -3.62 -8.74 10.41
N TRP A 429 -3.36 -7.67 9.63
CA TRP A 429 -2.02 -7.39 9.11
C TRP A 429 -0.95 -7.44 10.20
N TRP A 430 -1.20 -6.75 11.32
CA TRP A 430 -0.24 -6.62 12.42
C TRP A 430 -0.39 -7.70 13.50
N ASN A 431 -1.62 -8.18 13.73
CA ASN A 431 -1.95 -8.97 14.91
C ASN A 431 -2.62 -10.32 14.57
N GLY A 432 -2.73 -10.66 13.29
CA GLY A 432 -3.23 -11.96 12.84
C GLY A 432 -2.25 -13.10 13.10
N ASP A 433 -2.64 -14.33 12.74
CA ASP A 433 -1.76 -15.50 12.79
C ASP A 433 -0.79 -15.50 11.60
N ASN A 434 0.24 -14.69 11.69
CA ASN A 434 1.21 -14.45 10.62
C ASN A 434 2.62 -14.16 11.16
N VAL A 435 3.54 -13.78 10.27
CA VAL A 435 4.95 -13.48 10.60
C VAL A 435 5.11 -12.44 11.72
N TRP A 436 4.19 -11.47 11.85
CA TRP A 436 4.29 -10.43 12.87
C TRP A 436 4.14 -10.98 14.27
N THR A 437 3.19 -11.88 14.49
CA THR A 437 2.92 -12.46 15.81
C THR A 437 3.73 -13.72 16.09
N GLN A 438 4.15 -14.43 15.03
CA GLN A 438 4.94 -15.66 15.13
C GLN A 438 6.44 -15.38 15.35
N LYS A 439 7.02 -14.43 14.59
CA LYS A 439 8.49 -14.21 14.52
C LYS A 439 8.92 -12.82 14.96
N ARG A 440 8.13 -11.77 14.62
CA ARG A 440 8.56 -10.38 14.85
C ARG A 440 8.26 -9.89 16.25
N THR A 441 7.11 -10.20 16.81
CA THR A 441 6.76 -9.86 18.20
C THR A 441 6.86 -11.07 19.11
N PHE A 442 6.73 -12.28 18.59
CA PHE A 442 6.63 -13.54 19.32
C PHE A 442 5.40 -13.62 20.24
N TRP A 443 4.37 -12.80 20.03
CA TRP A 443 3.21 -12.76 20.91
C TRP A 443 2.55 -14.12 21.08
N GLN A 444 2.41 -14.89 20.00
CA GLN A 444 1.86 -16.25 20.06
C GLN A 444 2.59 -17.18 21.01
N LYS A 445 3.91 -17.00 21.14
CA LYS A 445 4.77 -17.86 21.96
C LYS A 445 4.93 -17.34 23.38
N SER A 446 5.05 -16.02 23.55
CA SER A 446 5.29 -15.38 24.83
C SER A 446 4.04 -15.29 25.70
N ASP A 447 2.88 -15.10 25.08
CA ASP A 447 1.58 -14.99 25.74
C ASP A 447 0.46 -15.55 24.86
N PRO A 448 0.39 -16.90 24.72
CA PRO A 448 -0.58 -17.56 23.88
C PRO A 448 -2.02 -17.35 24.34
N GLU A 449 -2.27 -17.10 25.63
CA GLU A 449 -3.61 -16.90 26.17
C GLU A 449 -4.22 -15.60 25.66
N THR A 450 -3.49 -14.48 25.77
CA THR A 450 -3.99 -13.18 25.29
C THR A 450 -4.01 -13.11 23.78
N PHE A 451 -3.07 -13.77 23.07
CA PHE A 451 -3.14 -13.90 21.63
C PHE A 451 -4.42 -14.61 21.19
N GLN A 452 -4.76 -15.76 21.80
CA GLN A 452 -6.00 -16.48 21.48
C GLN A 452 -7.26 -15.68 21.83
N ALA A 453 -7.23 -14.92 22.93
CA ALA A 453 -8.33 -14.02 23.28
C ALA A 453 -8.54 -12.94 22.21
N PHE A 454 -7.46 -12.35 21.67
CA PHE A 454 -7.54 -11.42 20.55
C PHE A 454 -8.13 -12.09 19.30
N GLN A 455 -7.65 -13.27 18.92
CA GLN A 455 -8.16 -14.01 17.77
C GLN A 455 -9.65 -14.36 17.90
N ALA A 456 -10.11 -14.68 19.11
CA ALA A 456 -11.53 -14.94 19.36
C ALA A 456 -12.39 -13.67 19.13
N LEU A 457 -11.99 -12.53 19.69
CA LEU A 457 -12.67 -11.24 19.47
C LEU A 457 -12.67 -10.83 18.01
N PHE A 458 -11.53 -10.99 17.34
CA PHE A 458 -11.35 -10.71 15.92
C PHE A 458 -12.30 -11.55 15.06
N ASN A 459 -12.35 -12.87 15.28
CA ASN A 459 -13.21 -13.80 14.54
C ASN A 459 -14.71 -13.57 14.83
N GLU A 460 -15.08 -13.21 16.06
CA GLU A 460 -16.45 -12.80 16.36
C GLU A 460 -16.84 -11.52 15.61
N ALA A 461 -15.96 -10.52 15.60
CA ALA A 461 -16.21 -9.25 14.92
C ALA A 461 -16.41 -9.41 13.40
N LEU A 462 -15.65 -10.32 12.75
CA LEU A 462 -15.78 -10.62 11.32
C LEU A 462 -17.15 -11.22 10.96
N GLN A 463 -17.82 -11.89 11.91
CA GLN A 463 -19.08 -12.61 11.69
C GLN A 463 -20.31 -11.76 12.08
N LEU A 464 -20.11 -10.53 12.52
CA LEU A 464 -21.15 -9.62 12.98
C LEU A 464 -21.22 -8.39 12.08
N ASP A 465 -22.35 -7.70 12.15
CA ASP A 465 -22.60 -6.45 11.42
C ASP A 465 -23.01 -5.33 12.38
N GLY A 466 -22.93 -4.09 11.89
CA GLY A 466 -23.43 -2.91 12.58
C GLY A 466 -22.80 -2.67 13.95
N ASP A 467 -23.65 -2.33 14.94
CA ASP A 467 -23.18 -2.00 16.30
C ASP A 467 -22.56 -3.19 17.03
N ALA A 468 -23.02 -4.41 16.74
CA ALA A 468 -22.45 -5.61 17.35
C ALA A 468 -21.01 -5.87 16.90
N ALA A 469 -20.75 -5.74 15.59
CA ALA A 469 -19.39 -5.81 15.04
C ALA A 469 -18.51 -4.70 15.62
N LYS A 470 -19.02 -3.46 15.64
CA LYS A 470 -18.31 -2.30 16.19
C LYS A 470 -17.93 -2.49 17.65
N GLN A 471 -18.81 -3.08 18.46
CA GLN A 471 -18.49 -3.42 19.84
C GLN A 471 -17.31 -4.39 19.93
N LYS A 472 -17.33 -5.49 19.13
CA LYS A 472 -16.28 -6.51 19.15
C LYS A 472 -14.95 -5.98 18.63
N TRP A 473 -14.97 -5.16 17.57
CA TRP A 473 -13.78 -4.42 17.13
C TRP A 473 -13.22 -3.51 18.24
N GLY A 474 -14.11 -2.90 19.03
CA GLY A 474 -13.70 -2.08 20.16
C GLY A 474 -13.05 -2.90 21.29
N GLU A 475 -13.59 -4.08 21.61
CA GLU A 475 -13.02 -5.01 22.60
C GLU A 475 -11.64 -5.52 22.14
N ALA A 476 -11.48 -5.84 20.86
CA ALA A 476 -10.19 -6.22 20.28
C ALA A 476 -9.15 -5.09 20.39
N GLN A 477 -9.53 -3.85 20.08
CA GLN A 477 -8.64 -2.69 20.21
C GLN A 477 -8.26 -2.40 21.67
N ASP A 478 -9.18 -2.59 22.62
CA ASP A 478 -8.88 -2.49 24.06
C ASP A 478 -7.78 -3.47 24.47
N LEU A 479 -7.88 -4.73 24.02
CA LEU A 479 -6.87 -5.75 24.29
C LEU A 479 -5.51 -5.41 23.66
N LEU A 480 -5.50 -4.91 22.42
CA LEU A 480 -4.26 -4.47 21.78
C LEU A 480 -3.58 -3.33 22.53
N ALA A 481 -4.34 -2.36 23.05
CA ALA A 481 -3.80 -1.27 23.85
C ALA A 481 -3.28 -1.74 25.22
N GLU A 482 -3.98 -2.70 25.83
CA GLU A 482 -3.55 -3.32 27.08
C GLU A 482 -2.24 -4.09 26.92
N GLN A 483 -2.13 -4.87 25.85
CA GLN A 483 -0.94 -5.66 25.58
C GLN A 483 0.22 -4.85 25.01
N ALA A 484 -0.05 -3.85 24.17
CA ALA A 484 0.93 -2.97 23.54
C ALA A 484 2.14 -3.70 22.94
N VAL A 485 1.91 -4.88 22.35
CA VAL A 485 2.98 -5.73 21.77
C VAL A 485 3.58 -5.10 20.52
N LEU A 486 2.70 -4.64 19.63
CA LEU A 486 2.95 -3.73 18.52
C LEU A 486 1.84 -2.68 18.56
N TYR A 487 2.19 -1.41 18.71
CA TYR A 487 1.17 -0.38 18.85
C TYR A 487 1.61 0.94 18.21
N PRO A 488 0.68 1.68 17.54
CA PRO A 488 0.99 2.95 16.91
C PRO A 488 1.29 4.05 17.93
N LEU A 489 2.19 4.97 17.57
CA LEU A 489 2.41 6.21 18.31
C LEU A 489 1.38 7.28 17.90
N PHE A 490 1.13 7.38 16.61
CA PHE A 490 0.17 8.31 16.00
C PHE A 490 -0.27 7.79 14.64
N HIS A 491 -1.33 8.37 14.08
CA HIS A 491 -1.77 8.16 12.70
C HIS A 491 -1.39 9.37 11.86
N LYS A 492 -0.67 9.13 10.78
CA LYS A 492 -0.13 10.17 9.90
C LYS A 492 -1.20 10.66 8.94
N ASN A 493 -1.30 11.97 8.72
CA ASN A 493 -2.00 12.50 7.57
C ASN A 493 -1.19 12.22 6.29
N MET A 494 -1.89 11.89 5.22
CA MET A 494 -1.31 11.70 3.90
C MET A 494 -1.35 13.02 3.16
N LEU A 495 -0.18 13.64 2.98
CA LEU A 495 -0.04 14.88 2.22
C LEU A 495 0.28 14.54 0.78
N THR A 496 -0.59 14.94 -0.13
CA THR A 496 -0.41 14.80 -1.57
C THR A 496 -0.61 16.15 -2.23
N ALA A 497 0.29 16.52 -3.13
CA ALA A 497 0.14 17.74 -3.92
C ALA A 497 -0.07 17.38 -5.40
N TYR A 498 -0.87 18.17 -6.09
CA TYR A 498 -1.10 18.00 -7.52
C TYR A 498 -1.37 19.32 -8.23
N ASN A 499 -1.06 19.34 -9.51
CA ASN A 499 -1.33 20.48 -10.38
C ASN A 499 -2.82 20.48 -10.80
N GLY A 500 -3.66 21.15 -10.03
CA GLY A 500 -5.09 21.24 -10.28
C GLY A 500 -5.47 22.03 -11.54
N GLU A 501 -4.57 22.82 -12.13
CA GLU A 501 -4.78 23.47 -13.42
C GLU A 501 -4.64 22.49 -14.58
N LYS A 502 -3.75 21.49 -14.45
CA LYS A 502 -3.48 20.46 -15.48
C LYS A 502 -4.38 19.24 -15.33
N LEU A 503 -4.64 18.79 -14.10
CA LEU A 503 -5.37 17.55 -13.83
C LEU A 503 -6.84 17.80 -13.53
N ASP A 504 -7.69 16.91 -14.03
CA ASP A 504 -9.12 16.84 -13.73
C ASP A 504 -9.45 15.48 -13.11
N GLY A 505 -10.27 15.46 -12.07
CA GLY A 505 -10.70 14.23 -11.39
C GLY A 505 -9.68 13.59 -10.45
N PHE A 506 -8.49 14.18 -10.23
CA PHE A 506 -7.55 13.65 -9.24
C PHE A 506 -8.13 13.79 -7.82
N LYS A 507 -7.96 12.73 -7.02
CA LYS A 507 -8.33 12.69 -5.62
C LYS A 507 -7.15 12.19 -4.79
N SER A 508 -6.83 12.92 -3.73
CA SER A 508 -5.88 12.45 -2.72
C SER A 508 -6.49 11.32 -1.89
N ILE A 509 -5.68 10.34 -1.52
CA ILE A 509 -6.12 9.14 -0.82
C ILE A 509 -5.52 9.06 0.58
N ALA A 510 -6.18 8.33 1.47
CA ALA A 510 -5.74 8.15 2.85
C ALA A 510 -4.61 7.11 3.00
N ALA A 511 -4.35 6.32 1.97
CA ALA A 511 -3.29 5.33 1.91
C ALA A 511 -2.02 5.88 1.26
N THR A 512 -0.90 5.19 1.48
CA THR A 512 0.33 5.41 0.72
C THR A 512 0.12 4.98 -0.74
N GLY A 513 0.62 5.78 -1.68
CA GLY A 513 0.47 5.56 -3.11
C GLY A 513 -0.43 6.60 -3.80
N ILE A 514 -0.65 6.40 -5.10
CA ILE A 514 -1.41 7.31 -5.94
C ILE A 514 -2.35 6.49 -6.84
N GLN A 515 -3.64 6.81 -6.83
CA GLN A 515 -4.60 6.25 -7.78
C GLN A 515 -4.84 7.25 -8.91
N LEU A 516 -4.67 6.80 -10.16
CA LEU A 516 -4.80 7.63 -11.37
C LEU A 516 -5.95 7.17 -12.29
N ILE A 517 -6.80 6.26 -11.81
CA ILE A 517 -7.99 5.83 -12.56
C ILE A 517 -8.91 7.04 -12.75
N ASP A 518 -9.42 7.21 -13.98
CA ASP A 518 -10.31 8.29 -14.41
C ASP A 518 -9.72 9.71 -14.36
N VAL A 519 -8.47 9.88 -13.95
CA VAL A 519 -7.80 11.19 -13.97
C VAL A 519 -7.50 11.60 -15.41
N LYS A 520 -7.82 12.85 -15.76
CA LYS A 520 -7.66 13.40 -17.11
C LYS A 520 -6.68 14.57 -17.09
N VAL A 521 -6.06 14.81 -18.23
CA VAL A 521 -5.36 16.07 -18.52
C VAL A 521 -6.35 17.03 -19.18
N LYS A 522 -6.46 18.25 -18.63
CA LYS A 522 -7.33 19.33 -19.14
C LYS A 522 -6.89 19.88 -20.47
#